data_d2609e61ba580d306858f36537414ac6
#
_entry.id   d2609e61ba580d306858f36537414ac6
#
_cell.length_a   1.000
_cell.length_b   1.000
_cell.length_c   1.000
_cell.angle_alpha   90.00
_cell.angle_beta   90.00
_cell.angle_gamma   90.00
#
_symmetry.space_group_name_H-M   'P 1'
#
loop_
_entity.id
_entity.type
_entity.pdbx_description
1 polymer ?
#
loop_
_entity_poly.entity_id
_entity_poly.type
_entity_poly.pdbx_seq_one_letter_code
_entity_poly.pdbx_strand_id
1 'polypeptide(L)'
;MVAYNGYTGAAKLNATKTIHAQTVKYISAEIQKCSLGESKFMGTNQDCPATAAKAVNGAVATMNDKNPYDTANNAIKSGTGFVVGQVSITATNTTTVGIKTCTKTGCATADQMTAGISTE
;
A
#
# COMPACT_ATOMS: atom_id res chain seq x y z
N MET A 1 12.49 -8.42 16.96
CA MET A 1 11.81 -7.67 16.06
C MET A 1 11.71 -6.25 16.44
N VAL A 2 11.78 -5.48 15.58
CA VAL A 2 11.62 -4.16 15.88
C VAL A 2 10.25 -3.89 16.24
N ALA A 3 10.11 -3.45 17.35
CA ALA A 3 8.83 -3.22 17.79
C ALA A 3 8.44 -1.83 17.49
N TYR A 4 7.45 -1.71 16.68
CA TYR A 4 6.76 -0.46 16.59
C TYR A 4 6.15 -0.05 17.92
N ASN A 5 5.98 -1.01 18.84
CA ASN A 5 5.45 -0.71 20.16
C ASN A 5 6.29 0.30 20.92
N GLY A 6 7.58 0.39 20.67
CA GLY A 6 8.44 1.36 21.32
C GLY A 6 8.46 2.72 20.65
N TYR A 7 7.74 2.89 19.56
CA TYR A 7 7.76 4.14 18.82
C TYR A 7 6.90 5.20 19.50
N THR A 8 7.39 6.42 19.48
CA THR A 8 6.59 7.59 19.85
C THR A 8 5.55 7.84 18.78
N GLY A 9 4.59 8.73 19.05
CA GLY A 9 3.61 9.12 18.05
C GLY A 9 4.26 9.67 16.78
N ALA A 10 5.32 10.47 16.93
CA ALA A 10 6.04 11.01 15.79
C ALA A 10 6.72 9.90 14.96
N ALA A 11 7.29 8.90 15.62
CA ALA A 11 7.93 7.79 14.92
C ALA A 11 6.91 6.92 14.19
N LYS A 12 5.74 6.69 14.80
CA LYS A 12 4.66 5.94 14.15
C LYS A 12 4.14 6.67 12.92
N LEU A 13 3.97 7.98 13.01
CA LEU A 13 3.55 8.81 11.90
C LEU A 13 4.55 8.73 10.75
N ASN A 14 5.83 8.87 11.05
CA ASN A 14 6.88 8.82 10.04
C ASN A 14 6.99 7.42 9.41
N ALA A 15 6.87 6.38 10.21
CA ALA A 15 6.87 5.00 9.71
C ALA A 15 5.71 4.77 8.76
N THR A 16 4.53 5.29 9.08
CA THR A 16 3.36 5.16 8.22
C THR A 16 3.55 5.88 6.89
N LYS A 17 4.11 7.09 6.93
CA LYS A 17 4.43 7.82 5.70
C LYS A 17 5.43 7.07 4.83
N THR A 18 6.42 6.45 5.45
CA THR A 18 7.42 5.66 4.72
C THR A 18 6.78 4.45 4.06
N ILE A 19 5.91 3.74 4.77
CA ILE A 19 5.21 2.58 4.23
C ILE A 19 4.30 2.99 3.06
N HIS A 20 3.62 4.12 3.19
CA HIS A 20 2.80 4.65 2.09
C HIS A 20 3.65 4.90 0.84
N ALA A 21 4.78 5.58 0.99
CA ALA A 21 5.67 5.87 -0.13
C ALA A 21 6.24 4.59 -0.75
N GLN A 22 6.63 3.63 0.08
CA GLN A 22 7.14 2.34 -0.40
C GLN A 22 6.06 1.58 -1.17
N THR A 23 4.82 1.63 -0.70
CA THR A 23 3.70 0.95 -1.36
C THR A 23 3.45 1.54 -2.75
N VAL A 24 3.39 2.87 -2.85
CA VAL A 24 3.23 3.55 -4.14
C VAL A 24 4.34 3.15 -5.10
N LYS A 25 5.57 3.20 -4.62
CA LYS A 25 6.75 2.89 -5.43
C LYS A 25 6.76 1.44 -5.88
N TYR A 26 6.47 0.51 -4.97
CA TYR A 26 6.46 -0.92 -5.27
C TYR A 26 5.40 -1.25 -6.32
N ILE A 27 4.18 -0.79 -6.12
CA ILE A 27 3.09 -1.08 -7.05
C ILE A 27 3.40 -0.50 -8.43
N SER A 28 3.88 0.74 -8.49
CA SER A 28 4.24 1.38 -9.75
C SER A 28 5.33 0.62 -10.49
N ALA A 29 6.38 0.21 -9.77
CA ALA A 29 7.49 -0.52 -10.38
C ALA A 29 7.05 -1.89 -10.88
N GLU A 30 6.21 -2.59 -10.12
CA GLU A 30 5.74 -3.91 -10.52
C GLU A 30 4.82 -3.83 -11.75
N ILE A 31 3.96 -2.82 -11.81
CA ILE A 31 3.11 -2.61 -12.98
C ILE A 31 3.96 -2.36 -14.23
N GLN A 32 5.04 -1.61 -14.09
CA GLN A 32 5.93 -1.33 -15.23
C GLN A 32 6.57 -2.59 -15.80
N LYS A 33 6.75 -3.62 -15.01
CA LYS A 33 7.30 -4.90 -15.51
C LYS A 33 6.47 -5.45 -16.65
N CYS A 34 5.15 -5.36 -16.55
CA CYS A 34 4.27 -5.81 -17.62
C CYS A 34 4.46 -4.98 -18.89
N SER A 35 4.64 -3.67 -18.74
CA SER A 35 4.90 -2.78 -19.88
C SER A 35 6.23 -3.09 -20.54
N LEU A 36 7.19 -3.63 -19.78
CA LEU A 36 8.51 -3.96 -20.31
C LEU A 36 8.60 -5.38 -20.88
N GLY A 37 7.47 -6.09 -20.96
CA GLY A 37 7.44 -7.41 -21.57
C GLY A 37 7.56 -8.59 -20.62
N GLU A 38 7.59 -8.34 -19.30
CA GLU A 38 7.59 -9.43 -18.33
C GLU A 38 6.27 -10.17 -18.38
N SER A 39 6.30 -11.46 -18.08
CA SER A 39 5.07 -12.27 -18.06
C SER A 39 4.35 -12.20 -16.72
N LYS A 40 5.04 -11.80 -15.67
CA LYS A 40 4.48 -11.72 -14.32
C LYS A 40 4.91 -10.45 -13.62
N PHE A 41 4.12 -10.02 -12.65
CA PHE A 41 4.43 -8.88 -11.79
C PHE A 41 4.02 -9.19 -10.35
N MET A 42 4.29 -8.29 -9.42
CA MET A 42 4.15 -8.52 -7.97
C MET A 42 5.00 -9.71 -7.53
N GLY A 43 6.30 -9.63 -7.82
CA GLY A 43 7.18 -10.79 -7.71
C GLY A 43 6.83 -11.78 -8.81
N THR A 44 6.18 -12.86 -8.45
CA THR A 44 5.62 -13.81 -9.42
C THR A 44 4.16 -14.12 -9.06
N ASN A 45 3.55 -13.28 -8.24
CA ASN A 45 2.23 -13.55 -7.69
C ASN A 45 1.12 -13.36 -8.71
N GLN A 46 1.29 -12.46 -9.66
CA GLN A 46 0.25 -12.13 -10.63
C GLN A 46 0.79 -12.20 -12.04
N ASP A 47 -0.10 -12.56 -12.97
CA ASP A 47 0.25 -12.62 -14.39
C ASP A 47 -0.03 -11.29 -15.07
N CYS A 48 0.83 -10.91 -16.01
CA CYS A 48 0.55 -9.78 -16.90
C CYS A 48 -0.53 -10.19 -17.92
N PRO A 49 -1.34 -9.26 -18.43
CA PRO A 49 -1.24 -7.81 -18.25
C PRO A 49 -1.68 -7.34 -16.87
N ALA A 50 -1.19 -6.18 -16.46
CA ALA A 50 -1.55 -5.61 -15.18
C ALA A 50 -2.97 -5.07 -15.22
N THR A 51 -3.73 -5.39 -14.16
CA THR A 51 -5.02 -4.75 -13.90
C THR A 51 -5.00 -4.24 -12.48
N ALA A 52 -5.89 -3.31 -12.16
CA ALA A 52 -5.95 -2.76 -10.81
C ALA A 52 -6.24 -3.85 -9.78
N ALA A 53 -7.17 -4.76 -10.07
CA ALA A 53 -7.48 -5.86 -9.15
C ALA A 53 -6.28 -6.77 -8.91
N LYS A 54 -5.54 -7.10 -9.95
CA LYS A 54 -4.32 -7.92 -9.81
C LYS A 54 -3.25 -7.19 -9.01
N ALA A 55 -3.09 -5.89 -9.23
CA ALA A 55 -2.12 -5.10 -8.49
C ALA A 55 -2.46 -5.07 -7.00
N VAL A 56 -3.74 -4.88 -6.66
CA VAL A 56 -4.18 -4.89 -5.27
C VAL A 56 -3.92 -6.25 -4.63
N ASN A 57 -4.36 -7.33 -5.28
CA ASN A 57 -4.19 -8.67 -4.75
C ASN A 57 -2.71 -9.04 -4.57
N GLY A 58 -1.89 -8.69 -5.56
CA GLY A 58 -0.46 -8.96 -5.49
C GLY A 58 0.25 -8.18 -4.39
N ALA A 59 -0.08 -6.92 -4.22
CA ALA A 59 0.52 -6.10 -3.18
C ALA A 59 0.15 -6.60 -1.78
N VAL A 60 -1.12 -6.95 -1.57
CA VAL A 60 -1.57 -7.48 -0.29
C VAL A 60 -0.87 -8.81 0.02
N ALA A 61 -0.64 -9.63 -0.99
CA ALA A 61 -0.01 -10.95 -0.82
C ALA A 61 1.50 -10.85 -0.58
N THR A 62 2.17 -9.84 -1.13
CA THR A 62 3.64 -9.79 -1.13
C THR A 62 4.24 -8.77 -0.17
N MET A 63 3.51 -7.74 0.21
CA MET A 63 4.01 -6.72 1.12
C MET A 63 3.64 -7.08 2.56
N ASN A 64 4.65 -7.21 3.41
CA ASN A 64 4.48 -7.73 4.77
C ASN A 64 4.75 -6.69 5.86
N ASP A 65 4.84 -5.42 5.52
CA ASP A 65 5.05 -4.38 6.51
C ASP A 65 3.91 -4.36 7.52
N LYS A 66 4.27 -4.19 8.78
CA LYS A 66 3.28 -4.15 9.85
C LYS A 66 2.78 -2.74 10.07
N ASN A 67 1.52 -2.63 10.49
CA ASN A 67 0.93 -1.36 10.85
C ASN A 67 1.66 -0.78 12.07
N PRO A 68 2.27 0.41 11.98
CA PRO A 68 3.00 0.99 13.11
C PRO A 68 2.16 1.26 14.35
N TYR A 69 0.84 1.36 14.20
CA TYR A 69 -0.10 1.60 15.30
C TYR A 69 -0.73 0.30 15.79
N ASP A 70 -0.57 -0.80 15.05
CA ASP A 70 -1.17 -2.09 15.42
C ASP A 70 -0.35 -3.21 14.78
N THR A 71 0.73 -3.58 15.45
CA THR A 71 1.71 -4.53 14.91
C THR A 71 1.19 -5.96 14.76
N ALA A 72 -0.02 -6.25 15.25
CA ALA A 72 -0.66 -7.53 15.00
C ALA A 72 -1.22 -7.64 13.57
N ASN A 73 -1.34 -6.52 12.87
CA ASN A 73 -1.90 -6.46 11.53
C ASN A 73 -0.89 -5.93 10.53
N ASN A 74 -1.03 -6.35 9.28
CA ASN A 74 -0.24 -5.79 8.19
C ASN A 74 -0.72 -4.37 7.88
N ALA A 75 0.20 -3.53 7.44
CA ALA A 75 -0.14 -2.17 7.05
C ALA A 75 -0.88 -2.12 5.72
N ILE A 76 -0.47 -2.96 4.76
CA ILE A 76 -1.05 -2.94 3.41
C ILE A 76 -2.23 -3.91 3.38
N LYS A 77 -3.42 -3.35 3.24
CA LYS A 77 -4.66 -4.13 3.18
C LYS A 77 -5.59 -3.61 2.10
N SER A 78 -6.39 -4.48 1.56
CA SER A 78 -7.42 -4.08 0.62
C SER A 78 -8.53 -3.35 1.40
N GLY A 79 -8.98 -2.21 0.88
CA GLY A 79 -10.02 -1.43 1.53
C GLY A 79 -10.14 -0.05 0.95
N THR A 80 -11.22 0.65 1.34
CA THR A 80 -11.54 1.98 0.82
C THR A 80 -11.51 3.07 1.88
N GLY A 81 -11.29 2.71 3.15
CA GLY A 81 -11.35 3.64 4.25
C GLY A 81 -9.99 4.07 4.77
N PHE A 82 -9.99 5.13 5.57
CA PHE A 82 -8.80 5.56 6.27
C PHE A 82 -8.78 4.87 7.64
N VAL A 83 -7.74 4.04 7.85
CA VAL A 83 -7.50 3.36 9.13
C VAL A 83 -6.09 3.71 9.57
N VAL A 84 -5.92 4.13 10.81
CA VAL A 84 -4.62 4.64 11.28
C VAL A 84 -3.51 3.60 11.09
N GLY A 85 -2.42 4.04 10.47
CA GLY A 85 -1.26 3.18 10.19
C GLY A 85 -1.45 2.22 9.05
N GLN A 86 -2.63 2.15 8.45
CA GLN A 86 -2.93 1.24 7.35
C GLN A 86 -2.82 1.96 6.02
N VAL A 87 -2.24 1.27 5.04
CA VAL A 87 -2.26 1.69 3.65
C VAL A 87 -3.36 0.89 2.98
N SER A 88 -4.52 1.50 2.81
CA SER A 88 -5.69 0.85 2.22
C SER A 88 -5.61 0.98 0.71
N ILE A 89 -5.63 -0.14 0.00
CA ILE A 89 -5.52 -0.13 -1.45
C ILE A 89 -6.76 -0.78 -2.06
N THR A 90 -7.21 -0.22 -3.17
CA THR A 90 -8.41 -0.71 -3.84
C THR A 90 -8.31 -0.47 -5.35
N ALA A 91 -8.99 -1.31 -6.12
CA ALA A 91 -9.17 -1.07 -7.55
C ALA A 91 -10.36 -0.13 -7.70
N THR A 92 -10.09 1.13 -8.04
CA THR A 92 -11.18 2.10 -8.25
C THR A 92 -11.87 1.86 -9.58
N ASN A 93 -11.14 1.30 -10.54
CA ASN A 93 -11.68 0.77 -11.79
C ASN A 93 -10.66 -0.26 -12.32
N THR A 94 -10.84 -0.72 -13.55
CA THR A 94 -9.99 -1.80 -14.08
C THR A 94 -8.53 -1.37 -14.29
N THR A 95 -8.26 -0.08 -14.37
CA THR A 95 -6.92 0.44 -14.69
C THR A 95 -6.34 1.37 -13.63
N THR A 96 -7.04 1.61 -12.53
CA THR A 96 -6.55 2.54 -11.51
C THR A 96 -6.59 1.92 -10.12
N VAL A 97 -5.45 1.98 -9.44
CA VAL A 97 -5.33 1.58 -8.03
C VAL A 97 -5.42 2.84 -7.19
N GLY A 98 -6.37 2.88 -6.25
CA GLY A 98 -6.48 3.97 -5.30
C GLY A 98 -5.83 3.58 -3.97
N ILE A 99 -5.12 4.51 -3.36
CA ILE A 99 -4.42 4.30 -2.09
C ILE A 99 -4.85 5.37 -1.11
N LYS A 100 -5.24 4.95 0.09
CA LYS A 100 -5.62 5.85 1.18
C LYS A 100 -4.90 5.45 2.44
N THR A 101 -4.17 6.37 3.03
CA THR A 101 -3.38 6.12 4.23
C THR A 101 -3.71 7.16 5.30
N CYS A 102 -3.92 6.69 6.52
CA CYS A 102 -4.10 7.56 7.69
C CYS A 102 -2.83 7.50 8.52
N THR A 103 -2.20 8.65 8.74
CA THR A 103 -0.90 8.71 9.40
C THR A 103 -0.99 8.99 10.89
N LYS A 104 -2.17 9.32 11.40
CA LYS A 104 -2.34 9.70 12.81
C LYS A 104 -3.71 9.30 13.29
N THR A 105 -3.81 8.93 14.57
CA THR A 105 -5.08 8.55 15.18
C THR A 105 -6.14 9.64 14.98
N GLY A 106 -7.34 9.22 14.63
CA GLY A 106 -8.45 10.11 14.34
C GLY A 106 -8.61 10.40 12.85
N CYS A 107 -7.56 10.18 12.05
CA CYS A 107 -7.60 10.31 10.60
C CYS A 107 -8.19 11.64 10.12
N ALA A 108 -7.81 12.73 10.75
CA ALA A 108 -8.24 14.07 10.30
C ALA A 108 -7.73 14.31 8.88
N THR A 109 -8.37 15.21 8.16
CA THR A 109 -8.03 15.49 6.77
C THR A 109 -6.54 15.77 6.58
N ALA A 110 -5.92 16.52 7.50
CA ALA A 110 -4.50 16.85 7.43
C ALA A 110 -3.59 15.62 7.63
N ASP A 111 -4.13 14.53 8.16
CA ASP A 111 -3.38 13.31 8.43
C ASP A 111 -3.68 12.19 7.42
N GLN A 112 -4.33 12.54 6.32
CA GLN A 112 -4.65 11.60 5.26
C GLN A 112 -3.69 11.78 4.09
N MET A 113 -3.26 10.66 3.53
CA MET A 113 -2.47 10.64 2.30
C MET A 113 -3.19 9.80 1.27
N THR A 114 -3.25 10.29 0.05
CA THR A 114 -3.89 9.55 -1.05
C THR A 114 -2.96 9.48 -2.25
N ALA A 115 -3.14 8.44 -3.04
CA ALA A 115 -2.42 8.29 -4.30
C ALA A 115 -3.27 7.50 -5.28
N GLY A 116 -3.00 7.70 -6.57
CA GLY A 116 -3.61 6.90 -7.63
C GLY A 116 -2.52 6.40 -8.56
N ILE A 117 -2.61 5.14 -8.96
CA ILE A 117 -1.64 4.51 -9.84
C ILE A 117 -2.37 3.92 -11.03
N SER A 118 -1.95 4.31 -12.23
CA SER A 118 -2.51 3.76 -13.46
C SER A 118 -1.77 2.48 -13.84
N THR A 119 -2.50 1.50 -14.34
CA THR A 119 -1.91 0.28 -14.89
C THR A 119 -1.59 0.41 -16.38
N GLU A 120 -1.89 1.54 -16.98
CA GLU A 120 -1.63 1.78 -18.40
C GLU A 120 -0.38 2.62 -18.63
#